data_8c598249e6ec177ccbd66a485db8df4a
#
_entry.id   8c598249e6ec177ccbd66a485db8df4a
#
_cell.length_a   1.000
_cell.length_b   1.000
_cell.length_c   1.000
_cell.angle_alpha   90.00
_cell.angle_beta   90.00
_cell.angle_gamma   90.00
#
_symmetry.space_group_name_H-M   'P 1'
#
loop_
_entity.id
_entity.type
_entity.pdbx_description
1 polymer ?
#
loop_
_entity_poly.entity_id
_entity_poly.type
_entity_poly.pdbx_seq_one_letter_code
_entity_poly.pdbx_strand_id
1 'polypeptide(L)'
;MLACVAMSVLAMGQNNQLVWANGRLLYGTPIESIDSLTYDAMQDIDTLHLLLPRTLIKVVHDTVYIHDTVYVETDCGGEGDTPSAGIGVFSVSADKQVTFSKGNLQYTQSTNIWSFAENQWDYIGTDNVIGGSVYSNPTYGDDKNGTALADKVDLFGWSTSATNFGVSTSKDDDDYYGSFVDWGTNKIGNDAPNTWRTLTYDEWHYLRYTRTNADDLVGVTQVNGVNGLIFLPDNWVCPSGVSFKSGFHSRDCVDYYAAYQTFTADQWSKLEAAGAVFLPAAGYRHGFGVSTVQGTGHYWSATEYDSNCAYNLPFSSGGAHMVNVNRSDGYSVRLVKDL
;
A
#
# COMPACT_ATOMS: atom_id res chain seq x y z
N MET A 1 -12.02 -9.75 29.53
CA MET A 1 -13.22 -9.85 28.68
C MET A 1 -13.38 -8.47 28.05
N LEU A 2 -12.95 -8.30 26.77
CA LEU A 2 -13.05 -7.02 26.09
C LEU A 2 -14.51 -6.72 25.79
N ALA A 3 -15.04 -5.64 26.34
CA ALA A 3 -16.36 -5.14 25.95
C ALA A 3 -16.21 -4.44 24.58
N CYS A 4 -16.77 -5.05 23.52
CA CYS A 4 -16.92 -4.37 22.23
C CYS A 4 -17.96 -3.26 22.39
N VAL A 5 -17.53 -2.00 22.34
CA VAL A 5 -18.41 -0.86 22.14
C VAL A 5 -18.65 -0.75 20.63
N ALA A 6 -19.84 -1.10 20.16
CA ALA A 6 -20.24 -0.84 18.78
C ALA A 6 -20.85 0.56 18.72
N MET A 7 -20.18 1.49 18.03
CA MET A 7 -20.79 2.76 17.64
C MET A 7 -21.48 2.56 16.29
N SER A 8 -22.78 2.77 16.23
CA SER A 8 -23.52 2.87 14.97
C SER A 8 -24.12 4.26 14.85
N VAL A 9 -23.88 4.91 13.72
CA VAL A 9 -24.56 6.16 13.36
C VAL A 9 -25.67 5.80 12.39
N LEU A 10 -26.92 5.93 12.79
CA LEU A 10 -28.08 5.77 11.92
C LEU A 10 -28.47 7.15 11.37
N ALA A 11 -28.25 7.37 10.09
CA ALA A 11 -28.72 8.55 9.39
C ALA A 11 -30.20 8.40 9.05
N MET A 12 -31.06 8.98 9.85
CA MET A 12 -32.44 9.29 9.50
C MET A 12 -32.56 10.83 9.47
N GLY A 13 -31.90 11.50 8.53
CA GLY A 13 -32.05 12.95 8.31
C GLY A 13 -31.56 13.86 9.44
N GLN A 14 -30.90 13.34 10.46
CA GLN A 14 -30.29 14.09 11.55
C GLN A 14 -28.94 13.45 11.92
N ASN A 15 -27.89 14.25 12.02
CA ASN A 15 -26.56 13.84 12.44
C ASN A 15 -26.57 13.56 13.96
N ASN A 16 -26.90 12.34 14.38
CA ASN A 16 -26.88 11.94 15.78
C ASN A 16 -25.83 10.85 15.98
N GLN A 17 -25.08 10.96 17.07
CA GLN A 17 -24.22 9.87 17.52
C GLN A 17 -24.99 8.98 18.48
N LEU A 18 -24.98 7.67 18.23
CA LEU A 18 -25.64 6.67 19.05
C LEU A 18 -24.58 5.75 19.65
N VAL A 19 -24.57 5.64 20.96
CA VAL A 19 -23.65 4.75 21.68
C VAL A 19 -24.42 3.52 22.17
N TRP A 20 -23.93 2.35 21.75
CA TRP A 20 -24.52 1.07 22.11
C TRP A 20 -23.54 0.23 22.92
N ALA A 21 -24.00 -0.39 23.97
CA ALA A 21 -23.27 -1.41 24.69
C ALA A 21 -24.19 -2.61 24.99
N ASN A 22 -23.68 -3.82 24.75
CA ASN A 22 -24.44 -5.07 25.00
C ASN A 22 -25.81 -5.10 24.31
N GLY A 23 -25.92 -4.55 23.08
CA GLY A 23 -27.18 -4.51 22.33
C GLY A 23 -28.20 -3.50 22.83
N ARG A 24 -27.84 -2.60 23.74
CA ARG A 24 -28.72 -1.56 24.28
C ARG A 24 -28.18 -0.18 23.93
N LEU A 25 -29.05 0.70 23.42
CA LEU A 25 -28.72 2.12 23.22
C LEU A 25 -28.54 2.80 24.59
N LEU A 26 -27.37 3.37 24.80
CA LEU A 26 -27.02 4.08 26.02
C LEU A 26 -27.18 5.58 25.90
N TYR A 27 -26.89 6.13 24.72
CA TYR A 27 -26.87 7.55 24.51
C TYR A 27 -27.10 7.92 23.03
N GLY A 28 -27.72 9.06 22.77
CA GLY A 28 -27.87 9.63 21.43
C GLY A 28 -27.93 11.15 21.53
N THR A 29 -27.05 11.84 20.77
CA THR A 29 -26.99 13.30 20.71
C THR A 29 -26.54 13.76 19.32
N PRO A 30 -26.88 14.99 18.90
CA PRO A 30 -26.36 15.57 17.67
C PRO A 30 -24.83 15.66 17.71
N ILE A 31 -24.16 15.21 16.64
CA ILE A 31 -22.68 15.18 16.52
C ILE A 31 -22.08 16.58 16.69
N GLU A 32 -22.79 17.61 16.25
CA GLU A 32 -22.33 19.01 16.31
C GLU A 32 -22.16 19.55 17.74
N SER A 33 -22.73 18.87 18.74
CA SER A 33 -22.69 19.28 20.16
C SER A 33 -21.75 18.45 21.02
N ILE A 34 -20.97 17.53 20.42
CA ILE A 34 -20.08 16.64 21.17
C ILE A 34 -18.65 17.16 21.08
N ASP A 35 -18.14 17.72 22.16
CA ASP A 35 -16.72 18.10 22.30
C ASP A 35 -15.88 16.97 22.93
N SER A 36 -16.52 16.07 23.69
CA SER A 36 -15.89 14.88 24.26
C SER A 36 -16.93 13.83 24.60
N LEU A 37 -16.58 12.56 24.51
CA LEU A 37 -17.42 11.45 24.95
C LEU A 37 -16.79 10.84 26.20
N THR A 38 -17.47 10.95 27.32
CA THR A 38 -17.09 10.27 28.57
C THR A 38 -17.95 9.04 28.73
N TYR A 39 -17.32 7.89 28.85
CA TYR A 39 -18.01 6.64 29.07
C TYR A 39 -17.88 6.22 30.55
N ASP A 40 -18.97 6.29 31.29
CA ASP A 40 -19.03 5.68 32.60
C ASP A 40 -19.46 4.22 32.43
N ALA A 41 -18.50 3.32 32.56
CA ALA A 41 -18.81 1.90 32.55
C ALA A 41 -19.52 1.49 33.82
N MET A 42 -20.59 0.74 33.69
CA MET A 42 -21.20 0.05 34.80
C MET A 42 -20.15 -0.72 35.59
N GLN A 43 -20.09 -0.43 36.88
CA GLN A 43 -19.39 -1.13 37.96
C GLN A 43 -18.29 -2.10 37.47
N ASP A 44 -17.03 -1.74 37.69
CA ASP A 44 -15.79 -2.49 37.50
C ASP A 44 -14.96 -2.21 36.23
N ILE A 45 -15.17 -1.11 35.51
CA ILE A 45 -14.23 -0.68 34.46
C ILE A 45 -13.84 0.78 34.74
N ASP A 46 -12.54 1.05 34.73
CA ASP A 46 -12.00 2.40 34.86
C ASP A 46 -12.55 3.34 33.78
N THR A 47 -12.81 4.57 34.14
CA THR A 47 -13.38 5.61 33.26
C THR A 47 -12.53 5.81 32.03
N LEU A 48 -13.08 5.53 30.84
CA LEU A 48 -12.41 5.77 29.57
C LEU A 48 -12.80 7.15 29.05
N HIS A 49 -11.84 8.07 29.01
CA HIS A 49 -12.01 9.38 28.40
C HIS A 49 -11.57 9.34 26.93
N LEU A 50 -12.51 9.40 25.99
CA LEU A 50 -12.23 9.52 24.57
C LEU A 50 -12.28 11.00 24.16
N LEU A 51 -11.13 11.59 23.87
CA LEU A 51 -11.03 12.89 23.24
C LEU A 51 -10.92 12.69 21.73
N LEU A 52 -12.01 12.92 21.00
CA LEU A 52 -12.01 12.88 19.54
C LEU A 52 -11.82 14.29 18.99
N PRO A 53 -10.73 14.55 18.25
CA PRO A 53 -10.58 15.84 17.55
C PRO A 53 -11.68 15.99 16.49
N ARG A 54 -12.33 17.16 16.42
CA ARG A 54 -13.40 17.50 15.46
C ARG A 54 -13.05 17.23 13.98
N THR A 55 -11.79 17.09 13.63
CA THR A 55 -11.28 16.93 12.26
C THR A 55 -11.30 15.49 11.73
N LEU A 56 -11.64 14.49 12.53
CA LEU A 56 -11.55 13.07 12.15
C LEU A 56 -12.89 12.45 11.71
N ILE A 57 -13.99 13.20 11.69
CA ILE A 57 -15.28 12.67 11.23
C ILE A 57 -15.51 13.09 9.79
N LYS A 58 -15.25 12.18 8.84
CA LYS A 58 -15.65 12.34 7.45
C LYS A 58 -16.93 11.53 7.22
N VAL A 59 -18.05 12.24 7.07
CA VAL A 59 -19.31 11.62 6.63
C VAL A 59 -19.23 11.41 5.12
N VAL A 60 -19.23 10.17 4.67
CA VAL A 60 -19.31 9.79 3.26
C VAL A 60 -20.58 8.96 3.11
N HIS A 61 -21.59 9.51 2.43
CA HIS A 61 -22.87 8.85 2.15
C HIS A 61 -23.48 8.09 3.34
N ASP A 62 -24.35 8.65 4.07
CA ASP A 62 -25.25 8.03 5.07
C ASP A 62 -24.68 6.88 5.95
N THR A 63 -23.41 6.54 5.85
CA THR A 63 -22.74 5.51 6.63
C THR A 63 -21.37 6.01 7.08
N VAL A 64 -21.18 6.07 8.39
CA VAL A 64 -19.89 6.38 9.00
C VAL A 64 -19.18 5.07 9.33
N TYR A 65 -18.11 4.78 8.61
CA TYR A 65 -17.18 3.72 8.99
C TYR A 65 -16.11 4.34 9.89
N ILE A 66 -16.16 4.03 11.18
CA ILE A 66 -15.05 4.33 12.08
C ILE A 66 -14.14 3.10 12.07
N HIS A 67 -13.06 3.17 11.32
CA HIS A 67 -11.94 2.24 11.50
C HIS A 67 -11.20 2.69 12.75
N ASP A 68 -11.58 2.10 13.87
CA ASP A 68 -11.01 2.40 15.17
C ASP A 68 -9.70 1.62 15.33
N THR A 69 -8.59 2.31 15.15
CA THR A 69 -7.36 1.93 15.83
C THR A 69 -7.22 2.89 17.00
N VAL A 70 -7.77 2.54 18.15
CA VAL A 70 -7.54 3.27 19.40
C VAL A 70 -6.11 3.00 19.83
N TYR A 71 -5.23 3.96 19.64
CA TYR A 71 -3.91 3.94 20.27
C TYR A 71 -4.08 4.38 21.72
N VAL A 72 -3.98 3.44 22.64
CA VAL A 72 -3.83 3.76 24.05
C VAL A 72 -2.37 4.06 24.31
N GLU A 73 -2.01 5.32 24.43
CA GLU A 73 -0.72 5.68 25.00
C GLU A 73 -0.72 5.29 26.48
N THR A 74 -0.12 4.15 26.81
CA THR A 74 0.28 3.87 28.19
C THR A 74 1.60 4.58 28.41
N ASP A 75 1.58 5.66 29.19
CA ASP A 75 2.78 6.35 29.69
C ASP A 75 3.54 5.36 30.61
N CYS A 76 4.47 4.63 30.05
CA CYS A 76 5.50 3.93 30.79
C CYS A 76 6.79 4.75 30.65
N GLY A 77 7.01 5.65 31.60
CA GLY A 77 8.22 6.45 31.69
C GLY A 77 9.49 5.60 31.51
N GLY A 78 10.22 5.86 30.44
CA GLY A 78 11.49 5.24 30.10
C GLY A 78 12.01 5.86 28.81
N GLU A 79 13.04 6.71 28.95
CA GLU A 79 13.76 7.31 27.84
C GLU A 79 14.32 6.21 26.91
N GLY A 80 13.83 6.17 25.70
CA GLY A 80 14.32 5.38 24.59
C GLY A 80 13.37 5.55 23.43
N ASP A 81 13.80 6.20 22.34
CA ASP A 81 13.08 6.32 21.08
C ASP A 81 12.70 4.92 20.57
N THR A 82 11.56 4.41 21.00
CA THR A 82 10.92 3.25 20.38
C THR A 82 10.08 3.77 19.22
N PRO A 83 10.32 3.30 17.98
CA PRO A 83 9.47 3.66 16.84
C PRO A 83 8.00 3.35 17.17
N SER A 84 7.12 4.31 16.90
CA SER A 84 5.67 4.15 16.98
C SER A 84 5.25 2.80 16.38
N ALA A 85 4.50 1.99 17.11
CA ALA A 85 4.02 0.68 16.64
C ALA A 85 3.35 0.83 15.27
N GLY A 86 3.84 0.08 14.26
CA GLY A 86 3.26 0.02 12.94
C GLY A 86 4.03 0.68 11.79
N ILE A 87 5.10 1.44 12.05
CA ILE A 87 5.93 2.00 10.97
C ILE A 87 7.21 1.18 10.84
N GLY A 88 7.30 0.41 9.75
CA GLY A 88 8.53 -0.32 9.42
C GLY A 88 9.65 0.62 9.01
N VAL A 89 10.85 0.41 9.57
CA VAL A 89 12.07 1.13 9.23
C VAL A 89 12.94 0.26 8.36
N PHE A 90 13.37 0.79 7.21
CA PHE A 90 14.12 0.04 6.20
C PHE A 90 15.40 0.78 5.83
N SER A 91 16.55 0.18 6.05
CA SER A 91 17.82 0.72 5.56
C SER A 91 17.90 0.59 4.04
N VAL A 92 18.18 1.71 3.38
CA VAL A 92 18.34 1.83 1.92
C VAL A 92 19.75 2.29 1.53
N SER A 93 20.56 2.62 2.51
CA SER A 93 22.02 2.76 2.43
C SER A 93 22.63 2.51 3.82
N ALA A 94 23.95 2.68 3.99
CA ALA A 94 24.60 2.51 5.27
C ALA A 94 24.16 3.56 6.32
N ASP A 95 23.68 4.71 5.87
CA ASP A 95 23.37 5.89 6.69
C ASP A 95 21.97 6.47 6.41
N LYS A 96 21.14 5.76 5.60
CA LYS A 96 19.81 6.24 5.22
C LYS A 96 18.75 5.20 5.45
N GLN A 97 17.69 5.63 6.10
CA GLN A 97 16.52 4.80 6.39
C GLN A 97 15.24 5.47 5.88
N VAL A 98 14.28 4.63 5.54
CA VAL A 98 12.98 5.06 5.01
C VAL A 98 11.85 4.27 5.65
N THR A 99 10.65 4.81 5.52
CA THR A 99 9.40 4.08 5.68
C THR A 99 8.64 4.05 4.37
N PHE A 100 7.92 2.97 4.09
CA PHE A 100 7.12 2.82 2.88
C PHE A 100 5.73 3.42 3.02
N SER A 101 5.14 3.84 1.90
CA SER A 101 3.73 4.17 1.81
C SER A 101 2.86 2.95 2.16
N LYS A 102 1.65 3.21 2.64
CA LYS A 102 0.70 2.16 3.04
C LYS A 102 0.26 1.22 1.91
N GLY A 103 0.37 1.65 0.66
CA GLY A 103 -0.03 0.87 -0.51
C GLY A 103 0.63 1.40 -1.77
N ASN A 104 0.39 0.75 -2.91
CA ASN A 104 0.85 1.25 -4.20
C ASN A 104 0.22 2.60 -4.53
N LEU A 105 0.95 3.43 -5.26
CA LEU A 105 0.43 4.69 -5.78
C LEU A 105 -0.70 4.43 -6.78
N GLN A 106 -1.74 5.24 -6.73
CA GLN A 106 -2.88 5.21 -7.63
C GLN A 106 -3.21 6.62 -8.12
N TYR A 107 -3.68 6.73 -9.36
CA TYR A 107 -4.15 7.98 -9.95
C TYR A 107 -5.58 7.82 -10.45
N THR A 108 -6.45 8.77 -10.10
CA THR A 108 -7.84 8.84 -10.56
C THR A 108 -8.00 9.98 -11.55
N GLN A 109 -8.26 9.65 -12.82
CA GLN A 109 -8.28 10.61 -13.92
C GLN A 109 -9.41 11.65 -13.81
N SER A 110 -10.63 11.22 -13.53
CA SER A 110 -11.80 12.12 -13.49
C SER A 110 -11.68 13.23 -12.46
N THR A 111 -10.93 12.99 -11.39
CA THR A 111 -10.73 13.95 -10.29
C THR A 111 -9.32 14.50 -10.22
N ASN A 112 -8.40 13.99 -11.05
CA ASN A 112 -6.97 14.32 -11.00
C ASN A 112 -6.38 14.14 -9.58
N ILE A 113 -6.74 13.03 -8.92
CA ILE A 113 -6.33 12.74 -7.54
C ILE A 113 -5.31 11.62 -7.53
N TRP A 114 -4.20 11.87 -6.83
CA TRP A 114 -3.22 10.85 -6.45
C TRP A 114 -3.52 10.34 -5.04
N SER A 115 -3.49 9.04 -4.86
CA SER A 115 -3.75 8.38 -3.58
C SER A 115 -2.91 7.12 -3.46
N PHE A 116 -2.81 6.55 -2.26
CA PHE A 116 -2.32 5.19 -2.08
C PHE A 116 -3.49 4.22 -2.08
N ALA A 117 -3.23 2.99 -2.52
CA ALA A 117 -4.14 1.88 -2.33
C ALA A 117 -4.50 1.72 -0.85
N GLU A 118 -5.72 1.29 -0.57
CA GLU A 118 -6.23 1.20 0.81
C GLU A 118 -5.50 0.09 1.58
N ASN A 119 -5.39 -1.09 0.96
CA ASN A 119 -4.63 -2.21 1.49
C ASN A 119 -3.36 -2.44 0.69
N GLN A 120 -2.33 -3.00 1.31
CA GLN A 120 -1.08 -3.28 0.64
C GLN A 120 -1.21 -4.29 -0.50
N TRP A 121 -2.21 -5.16 -0.45
CA TRP A 121 -2.50 -6.16 -1.49
C TRP A 121 -3.41 -5.66 -2.61
N ASP A 122 -3.93 -4.45 -2.53
CA ASP A 122 -4.82 -3.92 -3.57
C ASP A 122 -4.02 -3.55 -4.83
N TYR A 123 -4.56 -3.94 -5.98
CA TYR A 123 -4.09 -3.57 -7.31
C TYR A 123 -5.26 -3.56 -8.30
N ILE A 124 -5.12 -2.84 -9.43
CA ILE A 124 -6.22 -2.64 -10.39
C ILE A 124 -6.28 -3.80 -11.40
N GLY A 125 -5.16 -4.39 -11.76
CA GLY A 125 -5.11 -5.51 -12.69
C GLY A 125 -5.37 -5.11 -14.15
N THR A 126 -6.16 -5.92 -14.86
CA THR A 126 -6.38 -5.79 -16.31
C THR A 126 -7.06 -4.48 -16.73
N ASP A 127 -7.73 -3.80 -15.81
CA ASP A 127 -8.43 -2.53 -16.09
C ASP A 127 -7.52 -1.30 -16.01
N ASN A 128 -6.21 -1.48 -15.91
CA ASN A 128 -5.17 -0.45 -15.71
C ASN A 128 -4.86 0.38 -16.96
N VAL A 129 -5.89 0.88 -17.63
CA VAL A 129 -5.78 1.63 -18.89
C VAL A 129 -6.74 2.79 -18.89
N ILE A 130 -6.24 3.99 -19.26
CA ILE A 130 -7.05 5.19 -19.41
C ILE A 130 -7.29 5.47 -20.89
N GLY A 131 -8.57 5.66 -21.27
CA GLY A 131 -8.94 6.19 -22.60
C GLY A 131 -8.83 5.21 -23.76
N GLY A 132 -8.75 3.91 -23.52
CA GLY A 132 -8.63 2.89 -24.56
C GLY A 132 -9.49 1.64 -24.30
N SER A 133 -9.45 0.71 -25.25
CA SER A 133 -9.98 -0.64 -25.03
C SER A 133 -8.90 -1.50 -24.43
N VAL A 134 -9.18 -2.12 -23.30
CA VAL A 134 -8.29 -3.10 -22.70
C VAL A 134 -8.28 -4.36 -23.57
N TYR A 135 -7.12 -4.84 -23.94
CA TYR A 135 -6.97 -6.19 -24.47
C TYR A 135 -5.90 -6.94 -23.65
N SER A 136 -6.18 -8.18 -23.35
CA SER A 136 -5.21 -9.07 -22.76
C SER A 136 -4.35 -9.70 -23.85
N ASN A 137 -3.11 -10.02 -23.49
CA ASN A 137 -2.25 -10.79 -24.41
C ASN A 137 -2.46 -12.29 -24.15
N PRO A 138 -3.12 -13.02 -25.07
CA PRO A 138 -3.43 -14.44 -24.87
C PRO A 138 -2.18 -15.32 -24.74
N THR A 139 -1.01 -14.81 -25.13
CA THR A 139 0.25 -15.54 -24.99
C THR A 139 0.67 -15.71 -23.53
N TYR A 140 0.16 -14.90 -22.62
CA TYR A 140 0.50 -14.93 -21.19
C TYR A 140 -0.68 -15.33 -20.28
N GLY A 141 -1.78 -15.82 -20.84
CA GLY A 141 -2.88 -16.43 -20.09
C GLY A 141 -3.90 -15.45 -19.50
N ASP A 142 -3.80 -14.17 -19.79
CA ASP A 142 -4.75 -13.16 -19.32
C ASP A 142 -5.89 -12.98 -20.33
N ASP A 143 -6.96 -13.74 -20.19
CA ASP A 143 -8.11 -13.71 -21.09
C ASP A 143 -9.16 -12.69 -20.68
N LYS A 144 -8.98 -11.41 -20.98
CA LYS A 144 -10.11 -10.46 -20.88
C LYS A 144 -10.03 -9.36 -21.94
N ASN A 145 -10.92 -9.42 -22.91
CA ASN A 145 -11.32 -8.29 -23.72
C ASN A 145 -12.32 -7.47 -22.89
N GLY A 146 -11.90 -6.34 -22.35
CA GLY A 146 -12.74 -5.42 -21.60
C GLY A 146 -12.79 -4.05 -22.23
N THR A 147 -13.86 -3.31 -21.96
CA THR A 147 -13.87 -1.86 -22.17
C THR A 147 -13.03 -1.25 -21.06
N ALA A 148 -12.12 -0.31 -21.38
CA ALA A 148 -11.39 0.40 -20.37
C ALA A 148 -12.37 1.05 -19.37
N LEU A 149 -12.41 0.52 -18.17
CA LEU A 149 -13.21 1.05 -17.07
C LEU A 149 -12.38 1.99 -16.20
N ALA A 150 -11.10 2.13 -16.53
CA ALA A 150 -10.17 2.74 -15.61
C ALA A 150 -10.31 4.25 -15.60
N ASP A 151 -11.12 4.71 -14.69
CA ASP A 151 -10.94 6.05 -14.11
C ASP A 151 -9.69 6.07 -13.20
N LYS A 152 -9.21 4.91 -12.75
CA LYS A 152 -8.07 4.75 -11.83
C LYS A 152 -7.02 3.79 -12.38
N VAL A 153 -5.74 4.16 -12.26
CA VAL A 153 -4.58 3.34 -12.65
C VAL A 153 -3.53 3.27 -11.54
N ASP A 154 -2.75 2.20 -11.52
CA ASP A 154 -1.60 1.97 -10.63
C ASP A 154 -0.38 1.33 -11.33
N LEU A 155 -0.43 1.21 -12.68
CA LEU A 155 0.69 0.85 -13.53
C LEU A 155 1.07 2.04 -14.42
N PHE A 156 2.19 2.67 -14.11
CA PHE A 156 2.67 3.91 -14.73
C PHE A 156 3.88 3.64 -15.61
N GLY A 157 3.95 4.30 -16.78
CA GLY A 157 5.23 4.43 -17.51
C GLY A 157 6.23 5.21 -16.66
N TRP A 158 7.52 5.16 -17.03
CA TRP A 158 8.52 5.92 -16.27
C TRP A 158 8.24 7.42 -16.34
N SER A 159 8.23 8.06 -15.18
CA SER A 159 7.72 9.42 -15.03
C SER A 159 8.70 10.45 -15.61
N THR A 160 8.23 11.21 -16.61
CA THR A 160 8.91 12.41 -17.14
C THR A 160 7.93 13.57 -17.22
N SER A 161 8.41 14.77 -17.49
CA SER A 161 7.55 15.95 -17.68
C SER A 161 6.59 15.83 -18.87
N ALA A 162 6.94 15.02 -19.88
CA ALA A 162 6.13 14.82 -21.09
C ALA A 162 5.00 13.79 -20.91
N THR A 163 5.13 12.88 -19.94
CA THR A 163 4.24 11.72 -19.81
C THR A 163 3.13 11.86 -18.80
N ASN A 164 2.92 13.04 -18.23
CA ASN A 164 2.00 13.25 -17.12
C ASN A 164 2.20 12.20 -16.02
N PHE A 165 3.43 12.14 -15.49
CA PHE A 165 3.84 11.16 -14.47
C PHE A 165 3.63 9.69 -14.89
N GLY A 166 3.79 9.38 -16.18
CA GLY A 166 3.66 8.01 -16.68
C GLY A 166 2.24 7.48 -16.80
N VAL A 167 1.22 8.33 -16.69
CA VAL A 167 -0.19 7.95 -16.91
C VAL A 167 -0.46 7.60 -18.38
N SER A 168 0.35 8.10 -19.31
CA SER A 168 0.27 7.80 -20.75
C SER A 168 0.26 6.29 -21.01
N THR A 169 -0.51 5.85 -22.02
CA THR A 169 -0.53 4.48 -22.53
C THR A 169 0.25 4.35 -23.83
N SER A 170 1.02 5.36 -24.23
CA SER A 170 1.91 5.28 -25.39
C SER A 170 2.89 4.12 -25.25
N LYS A 171 3.20 3.48 -26.37
CA LYS A 171 4.26 2.47 -26.51
C LYS A 171 5.52 3.03 -27.13
N ASP A 172 5.47 4.29 -27.56
CA ASP A 172 6.60 4.95 -28.19
C ASP A 172 7.55 5.42 -27.11
N ASP A 173 8.75 4.88 -27.07
CA ASP A 173 9.77 5.24 -26.09
C ASP A 173 10.16 6.71 -26.20
N ASP A 174 10.04 7.32 -27.39
CA ASP A 174 10.31 8.75 -27.61
C ASP A 174 9.38 9.66 -26.80
N ASP A 175 8.17 9.21 -26.49
CA ASP A 175 7.24 9.94 -25.64
C ASP A 175 7.69 10.02 -24.17
N TYR A 176 8.61 9.13 -23.75
CA TYR A 176 9.13 9.03 -22.38
C TYR A 176 10.53 9.64 -22.22
N TYR A 177 11.04 10.33 -23.23
CA TYR A 177 12.33 11.03 -23.11
C TYR A 177 12.26 12.16 -22.08
N GLY A 178 13.40 12.42 -21.47
CA GLY A 178 13.57 13.50 -20.50
C GLY A 178 14.03 13.00 -19.15
N SER A 179 14.26 13.96 -18.26
CA SER A 179 14.65 13.66 -16.89
C SER A 179 13.48 13.09 -16.09
N PHE A 180 13.80 12.24 -15.14
CA PHE A 180 12.83 11.72 -14.18
C PHE A 180 12.14 12.86 -13.41
N VAL A 181 10.84 12.76 -13.28
CA VAL A 181 10.03 13.63 -12.39
C VAL A 181 9.39 12.73 -11.34
N ASP A 182 9.80 12.89 -10.09
CA ASP A 182 9.34 12.02 -9.02
C ASP A 182 7.83 12.15 -8.81
N TRP A 183 7.13 11.01 -8.71
CA TRP A 183 5.71 10.97 -8.39
C TRP A 183 5.37 11.69 -7.08
N GLY A 184 6.31 11.68 -6.12
CA GLY A 184 6.17 12.37 -4.84
C GLY A 184 6.08 13.89 -4.94
N THR A 185 6.38 14.49 -6.10
CA THR A 185 6.13 15.93 -6.34
C THR A 185 4.64 16.28 -6.39
N ASN A 186 3.77 15.28 -6.52
CA ASN A 186 2.33 15.44 -6.42
C ASN A 186 1.87 15.49 -4.97
N LYS A 187 0.72 16.14 -4.75
CA LYS A 187 -0.04 15.95 -3.51
C LYS A 187 -0.69 14.57 -3.54
N ILE A 188 -0.38 13.71 -2.58
CA ILE A 188 -0.91 12.34 -2.50
C ILE A 188 -1.82 12.23 -1.29
N GLY A 189 -3.12 12.06 -1.55
CA GLY A 189 -4.12 12.09 -0.49
C GLY A 189 -4.09 13.41 0.29
N ASN A 190 -3.82 13.34 1.59
CA ASN A 190 -3.69 14.52 2.46
C ASN A 190 -2.24 15.01 2.62
N ASP A 191 -1.25 14.25 2.13
CA ASP A 191 0.15 14.60 2.27
C ASP A 191 0.56 15.71 1.32
N ALA A 192 1.41 16.61 1.78
CA ALA A 192 1.93 17.70 0.96
C ALA A 192 2.84 17.16 -0.16
N PRO A 193 2.95 17.88 -1.29
CA PRO A 193 3.96 17.58 -2.31
C PRO A 193 5.37 17.44 -1.69
N ASN A 194 6.15 16.51 -2.23
CA ASN A 194 7.50 16.18 -1.77
C ASN A 194 7.58 15.56 -0.36
N THR A 195 6.48 15.04 0.18
CA THR A 195 6.51 14.21 1.39
C THR A 195 7.04 12.82 1.09
N TRP A 196 6.78 12.30 -0.10
CA TRP A 196 7.14 10.98 -0.58
C TRP A 196 8.13 11.07 -1.74
N ARG A 197 8.88 10.02 -1.97
CA ARG A 197 9.77 9.88 -3.11
C ARG A 197 9.86 8.43 -3.59
N THR A 198 10.38 8.25 -4.80
CA THR A 198 10.69 6.94 -5.37
C THR A 198 12.09 6.49 -4.92
N LEU A 199 12.26 5.20 -4.62
CA LEU A 199 13.59 4.63 -4.37
C LEU A 199 14.44 4.64 -5.65
N THR A 200 15.73 4.90 -5.51
CA THR A 200 16.72 4.75 -6.57
C THR A 200 17.06 3.28 -6.81
N TYR A 201 17.81 2.98 -7.90
CA TYR A 201 18.38 1.66 -8.15
C TYR A 201 19.24 1.19 -6.98
N ASP A 202 20.16 2.03 -6.50
CA ASP A 202 21.08 1.68 -5.42
C ASP A 202 20.33 1.41 -4.11
N GLU A 203 19.28 2.17 -3.83
CA GLU A 203 18.45 1.98 -2.62
C GLU A 203 17.64 0.67 -2.68
N TRP A 204 17.01 0.34 -3.83
CA TRP A 204 16.38 -0.95 -4.03
C TRP A 204 17.39 -2.11 -3.93
N HIS A 205 18.58 -1.94 -4.52
CA HIS A 205 19.65 -2.92 -4.46
C HIS A 205 20.15 -3.13 -3.02
N TYR A 206 20.35 -2.04 -2.27
CA TYR A 206 20.75 -2.11 -0.86
C TYR A 206 19.70 -2.82 -0.01
N LEU A 207 18.45 -2.44 -0.15
CA LEU A 207 17.31 -3.04 0.54
C LEU A 207 17.21 -4.55 0.27
N ARG A 208 17.42 -4.96 -0.98
CA ARG A 208 17.25 -6.35 -1.40
C ARG A 208 18.45 -7.23 -1.08
N TYR A 209 19.69 -6.70 -1.15
CA TYR A 209 20.89 -7.52 -1.14
C TYR A 209 21.95 -7.15 -0.11
N THR A 210 21.96 -5.91 0.39
CA THR A 210 23.13 -5.37 1.09
C THR A 210 22.88 -5.10 2.57
N ARG A 211 21.68 -4.68 2.95
CA ARG A 211 21.36 -4.43 4.36
C ARG A 211 21.57 -5.71 5.20
N THR A 212 21.80 -5.52 6.48
CA THR A 212 21.99 -6.65 7.42
C THR A 212 20.82 -7.63 7.32
N ASN A 213 21.11 -8.92 7.18
CA ASN A 213 20.15 -10.01 7.04
C ASN A 213 19.18 -9.86 5.85
N ALA A 214 19.58 -9.21 4.77
CA ALA A 214 18.72 -8.91 3.62
C ALA A 214 17.94 -10.13 3.10
N ASP A 215 18.57 -11.31 3.00
CA ASP A 215 17.93 -12.54 2.52
C ASP A 215 16.90 -13.12 3.51
N ASP A 216 17.06 -12.87 4.81
CA ASP A 216 16.10 -13.30 5.83
C ASP A 216 14.90 -12.35 5.94
N LEU A 217 15.02 -11.13 5.39
CA LEU A 217 14.03 -10.06 5.47
C LEU A 217 13.21 -9.88 4.19
N VAL A 218 13.23 -10.85 3.29
CA VAL A 218 12.46 -10.86 2.04
C VAL A 218 11.91 -12.23 1.74
N GLY A 219 10.70 -12.30 1.18
CA GLY A 219 10.12 -13.58 0.76
C GLY A 219 8.86 -13.44 -0.07
N VAL A 220 8.63 -14.42 -0.95
CA VAL A 220 7.41 -14.52 -1.73
C VAL A 220 6.28 -15.13 -0.92
N THR A 221 5.07 -14.68 -1.17
CA THR A 221 3.88 -15.09 -0.43
C THR A 221 2.61 -14.81 -1.19
N GLN A 222 1.50 -15.33 -0.67
CA GLN A 222 0.17 -14.87 -1.00
C GLN A 222 -0.46 -14.22 0.23
N VAL A 223 -0.97 -12.99 0.11
CA VAL A 223 -1.69 -12.26 1.16
C VAL A 223 -3.13 -12.04 0.70
N ASN A 224 -4.09 -12.50 1.47
CA ASN A 224 -5.53 -12.37 1.17
C ASN A 224 -5.89 -12.80 -0.27
N GLY A 225 -5.26 -13.86 -0.77
CA GLY A 225 -5.45 -14.36 -2.14
C GLY A 225 -4.63 -13.64 -3.21
N VAL A 226 -3.84 -12.63 -2.87
CA VAL A 226 -2.98 -11.87 -3.79
C VAL A 226 -1.54 -12.32 -3.66
N ASN A 227 -0.93 -12.71 -4.77
CA ASN A 227 0.47 -13.08 -4.85
C ASN A 227 1.38 -11.85 -4.76
N GLY A 228 2.54 -11.97 -4.13
CA GLY A 228 3.43 -10.83 -3.97
C GLY A 228 4.72 -11.12 -3.23
N LEU A 229 5.46 -10.06 -2.95
CA LEU A 229 6.72 -10.05 -2.25
C LEU A 229 6.58 -9.29 -0.93
N ILE A 230 7.09 -9.87 0.15
CA ILE A 230 7.21 -9.19 1.44
C ILE A 230 8.64 -8.67 1.61
N PHE A 231 8.76 -7.41 2.10
CA PHE A 231 9.94 -6.91 2.78
C PHE A 231 9.62 -6.71 4.26
N LEU A 232 10.49 -7.21 5.14
CA LEU A 232 10.42 -7.00 6.58
C LEU A 232 11.36 -5.85 6.99
N PRO A 233 11.02 -5.05 8.03
CA PRO A 233 11.87 -3.98 8.52
C PRO A 233 13.18 -4.50 9.14
N ASP A 234 14.16 -3.62 9.34
CA ASP A 234 15.49 -3.98 9.81
C ASP A 234 15.49 -4.63 11.21
N ASN A 235 14.63 -4.14 12.08
CA ASN A 235 14.46 -4.65 13.45
C ASN A 235 13.31 -5.63 13.58
N TRP A 236 13.08 -6.44 12.56
CA TRP A 236 11.98 -7.39 12.52
C TRP A 236 11.92 -8.33 13.70
N VAL A 237 10.76 -8.35 14.34
CA VAL A 237 10.39 -9.39 15.32
C VAL A 237 9.06 -9.98 14.86
N CYS A 238 9.06 -11.29 14.60
CA CYS A 238 7.87 -11.97 14.12
C CYS A 238 6.75 -11.93 15.18
N PRO A 239 5.56 -11.40 14.86
CA PRO A 239 4.44 -11.35 15.82
C PRO A 239 3.98 -12.74 16.25
N SER A 240 3.42 -12.84 17.45
CA SER A 240 2.88 -14.08 17.96
C SER A 240 1.70 -14.60 17.12
N GLY A 241 1.67 -15.93 16.91
CA GLY A 241 0.58 -16.61 16.19
C GLY A 241 0.65 -16.49 14.66
N VAL A 242 1.76 -16.00 14.12
CA VAL A 242 2.13 -16.06 12.71
C VAL A 242 3.58 -16.54 12.59
N SER A 243 3.97 -16.97 11.39
CA SER A 243 5.36 -17.30 11.08
C SER A 243 5.68 -16.77 9.69
N PHE A 244 6.89 -16.30 9.47
CA PHE A 244 7.38 -15.86 8.18
C PHE A 244 8.48 -16.80 7.70
N LYS A 245 8.43 -17.13 6.42
CA LYS A 245 9.45 -17.90 5.71
C LYS A 245 10.09 -17.00 4.67
N SER A 246 11.36 -16.70 4.82
CA SER A 246 12.13 -15.91 3.86
C SER A 246 12.45 -16.69 2.58
N GLY A 247 12.77 -15.95 1.51
CA GLY A 247 13.26 -16.48 0.24
C GLY A 247 12.18 -16.71 -0.81
N PHE A 248 12.51 -17.57 -1.78
CA PHE A 248 11.77 -17.74 -3.03
C PHE A 248 11.53 -19.21 -3.32
N HIS A 249 10.56 -19.50 -4.16
CA HIS A 249 10.38 -20.86 -4.66
C HIS A 249 11.45 -21.18 -5.71
N SER A 250 11.81 -22.46 -5.86
CA SER A 250 12.83 -22.90 -6.83
C SER A 250 12.40 -22.80 -8.30
N ARG A 251 11.15 -22.45 -8.58
CA ARG A 251 10.58 -22.35 -9.94
C ARG A 251 9.61 -21.18 -9.99
N ASP A 252 9.51 -20.57 -11.17
CA ASP A 252 8.55 -19.52 -11.48
C ASP A 252 7.20 -20.11 -11.88
N CYS A 253 6.16 -19.86 -11.08
CA CYS A 253 4.78 -20.21 -11.40
C CYS A 253 3.83 -19.42 -10.50
N VAL A 254 2.66 -19.07 -11.01
CA VAL A 254 1.60 -18.35 -10.27
C VAL A 254 1.24 -19.08 -8.97
N ASP A 255 1.07 -20.39 -9.03
CA ASP A 255 0.65 -21.21 -7.88
C ASP A 255 1.72 -21.35 -6.80
N TYR A 256 2.98 -21.05 -7.11
CA TYR A 256 4.08 -21.26 -6.17
C TYR A 256 4.18 -20.19 -5.08
N TYR A 257 3.54 -19.07 -5.23
CA TYR A 257 3.41 -18.09 -4.14
C TYR A 257 2.61 -18.67 -2.98
N ALA A 258 1.41 -19.17 -3.27
CA ALA A 258 0.56 -19.79 -2.26
C ALA A 258 1.17 -21.10 -1.70
N ALA A 259 1.85 -21.87 -2.54
CA ALA A 259 2.55 -23.09 -2.13
C ALA A 259 3.76 -22.81 -1.22
N TYR A 260 4.35 -21.60 -1.33
CA TYR A 260 5.47 -21.19 -0.50
C TYR A 260 5.03 -20.78 0.89
N GLN A 261 4.13 -19.79 0.97
CA GLN A 261 3.40 -19.41 2.19
C GLN A 261 2.17 -18.57 1.86
N THR A 262 1.20 -18.54 2.77
CA THR A 262 -0.04 -17.78 2.61
C THR A 262 -0.42 -17.13 3.94
N PHE A 263 -0.92 -15.89 3.87
CA PHE A 263 -1.48 -15.16 4.98
C PHE A 263 -2.92 -14.75 4.67
N THR A 264 -3.83 -14.98 5.63
CA THR A 264 -5.14 -14.34 5.62
C THR A 264 -5.00 -12.84 5.90
N ALA A 265 -6.06 -12.05 5.65
CA ALA A 265 -6.07 -10.63 6.01
C ALA A 265 -5.75 -10.39 7.51
N ASP A 266 -6.31 -11.23 8.41
CA ASP A 266 -6.05 -11.14 9.85
C ASP A 266 -4.60 -11.48 10.23
N GLN A 267 -4.00 -12.45 9.56
CA GLN A 267 -2.60 -12.78 9.76
C GLN A 267 -1.70 -11.66 9.23
N TRP A 268 -2.05 -11.13 8.05
CA TRP A 268 -1.32 -10.03 7.45
C TRP A 268 -1.36 -8.78 8.35
N SER A 269 -2.50 -8.43 8.91
CA SER A 269 -2.63 -7.26 9.79
C SER A 269 -1.64 -7.28 10.96
N LYS A 270 -1.25 -8.47 11.45
CA LYS A 270 -0.23 -8.60 12.50
C LYS A 270 1.19 -8.33 11.97
N LEU A 271 1.49 -8.81 10.75
CA LEU A 271 2.79 -8.56 10.12
C LEU A 271 2.92 -7.09 9.75
N GLU A 272 1.85 -6.50 9.20
CA GLU A 272 1.78 -5.09 8.84
C GLU A 272 1.93 -4.18 10.07
N ALA A 273 1.24 -4.50 11.16
CA ALA A 273 1.38 -3.81 12.44
C ALA A 273 2.82 -3.91 13.03
N ALA A 274 3.57 -4.94 12.67
CA ALA A 274 5.00 -5.08 12.98
C ALA A 274 5.91 -4.45 11.93
N GLY A 275 5.35 -3.71 10.97
CA GLY A 275 6.08 -2.93 9.96
C GLY A 275 6.39 -3.66 8.66
N ALA A 276 5.85 -4.84 8.41
CA ALA A 276 6.05 -5.55 7.14
C ALA A 276 5.42 -4.78 5.96
N VAL A 277 6.07 -4.85 4.80
CA VAL A 277 5.60 -4.26 3.54
C VAL A 277 5.33 -5.36 2.54
N PHE A 278 4.15 -5.31 1.91
CA PHE A 278 3.75 -6.22 0.85
C PHE A 278 3.67 -5.50 -0.49
N LEU A 279 4.32 -6.06 -1.50
CA LEU A 279 4.32 -5.62 -2.89
C LEU A 279 3.50 -6.63 -3.71
N PRO A 280 2.27 -6.31 -4.15
CA PRO A 280 1.46 -7.23 -4.95
C PRO A 280 2.06 -7.51 -6.33
N ALA A 281 1.87 -8.74 -6.83
CA ALA A 281 2.21 -9.14 -8.19
C ALA A 281 1.16 -8.61 -9.17
N ALA A 282 1.14 -7.29 -9.38
CA ALA A 282 0.15 -6.59 -10.20
C ALA A 282 0.34 -6.77 -11.71
N GLY A 283 1.38 -7.50 -12.13
CA GLY A 283 1.75 -7.63 -13.53
C GLY A 283 2.43 -6.36 -14.07
N TYR A 284 2.34 -6.17 -15.38
CA TYR A 284 2.81 -4.97 -16.06
C TYR A 284 1.88 -4.60 -17.23
N ARG A 285 1.90 -3.33 -17.62
CA ARG A 285 1.17 -2.81 -18.78
C ARG A 285 2.12 -2.55 -19.93
N HIS A 286 1.71 -2.91 -21.15
CA HIS A 286 2.35 -2.51 -22.39
C HIS A 286 1.29 -1.91 -23.33
N GLY A 287 1.29 -0.60 -23.49
CA GLY A 287 0.21 0.12 -24.18
C GLY A 287 -1.14 -0.11 -23.48
N PHE A 288 -2.07 -0.72 -24.18
CA PHE A 288 -3.41 -1.06 -23.69
C PHE A 288 -3.54 -2.50 -23.14
N GLY A 289 -2.46 -3.25 -23.12
CA GLY A 289 -2.45 -4.64 -22.62
C GLY A 289 -1.83 -4.72 -21.24
N VAL A 290 -2.47 -5.47 -20.33
CA VAL A 290 -1.90 -5.82 -19.03
C VAL A 290 -1.62 -7.31 -19.00
N SER A 291 -0.46 -7.71 -18.53
CA SER A 291 0.02 -9.10 -18.58
C SER A 291 0.59 -9.55 -17.23
N THR A 292 0.65 -10.85 -17.04
CA THR A 292 1.25 -11.54 -15.89
C THR A 292 0.73 -11.11 -14.52
N VAL A 293 -0.53 -10.64 -14.47
CA VAL A 293 -1.23 -10.35 -13.21
C VAL A 293 -1.21 -11.60 -12.32
N GLN A 294 -0.90 -11.43 -11.05
CA GLN A 294 -0.67 -12.52 -10.07
C GLN A 294 0.57 -13.38 -10.36
N GLY A 295 1.25 -13.20 -11.49
CA GLY A 295 2.47 -13.95 -11.85
C GLY A 295 3.74 -13.21 -11.49
N THR A 296 3.79 -11.91 -11.79
CA THR A 296 4.95 -11.05 -11.54
C THR A 296 4.53 -9.71 -10.97
N GLY A 297 5.41 -9.09 -10.20
CA GLY A 297 5.30 -7.68 -9.82
C GLY A 297 6.51 -6.92 -10.36
N HIS A 298 6.30 -5.66 -10.69
CA HIS A 298 7.32 -4.78 -11.23
C HIS A 298 7.21 -3.42 -10.54
N TYR A 299 8.31 -2.91 -10.01
CA TYR A 299 8.32 -1.65 -9.24
C TYR A 299 9.40 -0.71 -9.77
N TRP A 300 8.98 0.46 -10.23
CA TRP A 300 9.91 1.47 -10.75
C TRP A 300 10.95 1.92 -9.73
N SER A 301 12.14 2.22 -10.21
CA SER A 301 13.11 3.07 -9.52
C SER A 301 13.15 4.47 -10.14
N ALA A 302 13.70 5.43 -9.41
CA ALA A 302 13.94 6.78 -9.89
C ALA A 302 15.16 6.89 -10.82
N THR A 303 15.88 5.77 -11.05
CA THR A 303 17.16 5.79 -11.78
C THR A 303 16.96 5.41 -13.23
N GLU A 304 17.39 6.30 -14.12
CA GLU A 304 17.46 6.01 -15.54
C GLU A 304 18.61 5.04 -15.84
N TYR A 305 18.46 4.22 -16.86
CA TYR A 305 19.55 3.41 -17.41
C TYR A 305 20.15 4.10 -18.65
N ASP A 306 19.33 4.46 -19.61
CA ASP A 306 19.67 5.23 -20.80
C ASP A 306 18.45 6.05 -21.28
N SER A 307 18.50 6.61 -22.49
CA SER A 307 17.41 7.43 -23.03
C SER A 307 16.08 6.67 -23.14
N ASN A 308 16.09 5.34 -23.31
CA ASN A 308 14.92 4.52 -23.59
C ASN A 308 14.53 3.64 -22.40
N CYS A 309 15.48 3.36 -21.50
CA CYS A 309 15.32 2.41 -20.42
C CYS A 309 15.52 3.05 -19.04
N ALA A 310 14.82 2.50 -18.04
CA ALA A 310 15.00 2.82 -16.64
C ALA A 310 15.03 1.53 -15.80
N TYR A 311 15.55 1.62 -14.58
CA TYR A 311 15.63 0.47 -13.70
C TYR A 311 14.31 0.22 -12.96
N ASN A 312 14.00 -1.04 -12.74
CA ASN A 312 12.91 -1.49 -11.90
C ASN A 312 13.30 -2.72 -11.07
N LEU A 313 12.50 -3.05 -10.07
CA LEU A 313 12.57 -4.29 -9.31
C LEU A 313 11.45 -5.23 -9.79
N PRO A 314 11.69 -6.13 -10.76
CA PRO A 314 10.78 -7.23 -11.02
C PRO A 314 10.95 -8.33 -9.99
N PHE A 315 9.86 -9.02 -9.71
CA PHE A 315 9.88 -10.26 -8.96
C PHE A 315 8.86 -11.26 -9.51
N SER A 316 9.15 -12.52 -9.24
CA SER A 316 8.27 -13.67 -9.45
C SER A 316 8.36 -14.58 -8.23
N SER A 317 7.65 -15.71 -8.24
CA SER A 317 7.82 -16.72 -7.18
C SER A 317 9.26 -17.25 -7.08
N GLY A 318 10.06 -17.17 -8.15
CA GLY A 318 11.43 -17.67 -8.23
C GLY A 318 12.52 -16.68 -7.88
N GLY A 319 12.22 -15.39 -7.75
CA GLY A 319 13.24 -14.41 -7.44
C GLY A 319 12.80 -12.96 -7.55
N ALA A 320 13.66 -12.08 -7.06
CA ALA A 320 13.53 -10.62 -7.21
C ALA A 320 14.91 -10.03 -7.46
N HIS A 321 15.07 -9.26 -8.54
CA HIS A 321 16.37 -8.68 -8.92
C HIS A 321 16.17 -7.40 -9.74
N MET A 322 17.13 -6.49 -9.71
CA MET A 322 17.07 -5.24 -10.47
C MET A 322 17.39 -5.47 -11.94
N VAL A 323 16.54 -4.92 -12.85
CA VAL A 323 16.78 -4.91 -14.30
C VAL A 323 16.44 -3.55 -14.90
N ASN A 324 16.93 -3.27 -16.09
CA ASN A 324 16.48 -2.15 -16.92
C ASN A 324 15.42 -2.63 -17.92
N VAL A 325 14.47 -1.76 -18.23
CA VAL A 325 13.33 -2.03 -19.11
C VAL A 325 12.89 -0.76 -19.81
N ASN A 326 12.07 -0.88 -20.84
CA ASN A 326 11.57 0.26 -21.59
C ASN A 326 10.73 1.19 -20.67
N ARG A 327 10.97 2.50 -20.83
CA ARG A 327 10.28 3.54 -20.05
C ARG A 327 8.78 3.60 -20.38
N SER A 328 8.37 3.12 -21.55
CA SER A 328 6.97 3.05 -22.01
C SER A 328 6.16 1.93 -21.35
N ASP A 329 6.82 0.95 -20.74
CA ASP A 329 6.12 -0.08 -19.96
C ASP A 329 5.51 0.50 -18.69
N GLY A 330 4.33 0.02 -18.33
CA GLY A 330 3.65 0.46 -17.12
C GLY A 330 3.90 -0.48 -15.95
N TYR A 331 4.46 0.05 -14.85
CA TYR A 331 4.79 -0.69 -13.63
C TYR A 331 4.25 -0.01 -12.38
N SER A 332 4.16 -0.77 -11.31
CA SER A 332 3.75 -0.26 -10.00
C SER A 332 4.76 0.74 -9.42
N VAL A 333 4.25 1.65 -8.60
CA VAL A 333 5.04 2.63 -7.85
C VAL A 333 4.77 2.45 -6.37
N ARG A 334 5.82 2.22 -5.58
CA ARG A 334 5.78 2.17 -4.13
C ARG A 334 6.68 3.25 -3.58
N LEU A 335 6.09 4.27 -3.02
CA LEU A 335 6.85 5.43 -2.53
C LEU A 335 7.34 5.21 -1.10
N VAL A 336 8.36 5.98 -0.76
CA VAL A 336 8.96 6.00 0.57
C VAL A 336 9.07 7.41 1.11
N LYS A 337 9.23 7.52 2.41
CA LYS A 337 9.53 8.76 3.14
C LYS A 337 10.82 8.56 3.90
N ASP A 338 11.73 9.53 3.81
CA ASP A 338 12.99 9.55 4.57
C ASP A 338 12.71 9.76 6.07
N LEU A 339 13.50 9.12 6.91
CA LEU A 339 13.46 9.21 8.39
C LEU A 339 14.56 10.11 8.93
#